data_df07208ebcb0fbe2a0822d47d187dcd4
#
_entry.id   df07208ebcb0fbe2a0822d47d187dcd4
#
_cell.length_a   1.000
_cell.length_b   1.000
_cell.length_c   1.000
_cell.angle_alpha   90.00
_cell.angle_beta   90.00
_cell.angle_gamma   90.00
#
_symmetry.space_group_name_H-M   'P 1'
#
loop_
_entity.id
_entity.type
_entity.pdbx_description
1 polymer ?
#
loop_
_entity_poly.entity_id
_entity_poly.type
_entity_poly.pdbx_seq_one_letter_code
_entity_poly.pdbx_strand_id
1 'polypeptide(L)'
;MTHATPTSPASTPAQFVPAQTIDEVIARLDAIIERAIVERDRLGFFAVLYRTVTAAVKEGIAAGRFQDGPRMERLDIVFANRYLHAFHLHRSGLSPTSSWRAAFAAGSSSRVVIMQHLLLGMNAHINLDLGIAAAEVCPGDALAGLEHDFNEINVVLATLETDVEREVCSLSPWIDRLDHIDPRAGRVVANFSIDKARAASWRTAQRLAALSGRERDAAIDEIDAKVALLARLIERPIGMMINLNLVLVRLRETWDARKVIRVLSGKLA
;
A
#
# COMPACT_ATOMS: atom_id res chain seq x y z
N MET A 1 22.27 3.57 -50.68
CA MET A 1 22.08 4.71 -49.78
C MET A 1 21.05 4.30 -48.74
N THR A 2 21.51 3.84 -47.57
CA THR A 2 20.68 3.38 -46.47
C THR A 2 20.36 4.59 -45.57
N HIS A 3 19.12 4.99 -45.56
CA HIS A 3 18.60 6.03 -44.65
C HIS A 3 18.55 5.46 -43.21
N ALA A 4 19.45 5.92 -42.36
CA ALA A 4 19.37 5.71 -40.93
C ALA A 4 18.26 6.64 -40.38
N THR A 5 17.24 6.04 -39.79
CA THR A 5 16.19 6.75 -39.05
C THR A 5 16.80 7.34 -37.77
N PRO A 6 16.64 8.64 -37.46
CA PRO A 6 17.15 9.21 -36.23
C PRO A 6 16.37 8.64 -35.04
N THR A 7 17.04 7.94 -34.13
CA THR A 7 16.52 7.57 -32.81
C THR A 7 16.27 8.85 -32.01
N SER A 8 15.01 9.10 -31.70
CA SER A 8 14.60 10.20 -30.80
C SER A 8 15.30 10.03 -29.44
N PRO A 9 15.88 11.08 -28.85
CA PRO A 9 16.52 10.96 -27.55
C PRO A 9 15.47 10.59 -26.50
N ALA A 10 15.76 9.54 -25.72
CA ALA A 10 14.94 9.14 -24.59
C ALA A 10 14.82 10.35 -23.63
N SER A 11 13.62 10.88 -23.46
CA SER A 11 13.36 11.97 -22.52
C SER A 11 13.75 11.52 -21.10
N THR A 12 14.62 12.29 -20.46
CA THR A 12 14.99 12.09 -19.06
C THR A 12 13.71 12.05 -18.23
N PRO A 13 13.51 11.02 -17.36
CA PRO A 13 12.34 10.97 -16.51
C PRO A 13 12.20 12.25 -15.69
N ALA A 14 10.99 12.80 -15.62
CA ALA A 14 10.74 13.99 -14.80
C ALA A 14 11.13 13.70 -13.34
N GLN A 15 11.78 14.66 -12.70
CA GLN A 15 12.19 14.54 -11.30
C GLN A 15 10.93 14.44 -10.40
N PHE A 16 10.94 13.50 -9.44
CA PHE A 16 9.89 13.42 -8.44
C PHE A 16 9.91 14.66 -7.53
N VAL A 17 8.76 15.30 -7.41
CA VAL A 17 8.54 16.40 -6.46
C VAL A 17 7.63 15.88 -5.34
N PRO A 18 8.08 15.83 -4.08
CA PRO A 18 7.25 15.34 -2.98
C PRO A 18 6.06 16.28 -2.68
N ALA A 19 4.95 15.73 -2.19
CA ALA A 19 3.82 16.48 -1.66
C ALA A 19 4.25 17.21 -0.36
N GLN A 20 3.71 18.40 -0.13
CA GLN A 20 4.04 19.22 1.02
C GLN A 20 2.88 19.31 2.03
N THR A 21 1.67 18.97 1.61
CA THR A 21 0.46 18.98 2.45
C THR A 21 -0.34 17.68 2.27
N ILE A 22 -1.18 17.35 3.24
CA ILE A 22 -2.07 16.20 3.14
C ILE A 22 -3.10 16.38 2.00
N ASP A 23 -3.46 17.61 1.67
CA ASP A 23 -4.32 17.92 0.52
C ASP A 23 -3.64 17.62 -0.81
N GLU A 24 -2.34 17.94 -0.94
CA GLU A 24 -1.55 17.54 -2.11
C GLU A 24 -1.40 16.02 -2.21
N VAL A 25 -1.25 15.31 -1.09
CA VAL A 25 -1.24 13.86 -1.07
C VAL A 25 -2.55 13.31 -1.64
N ILE A 26 -3.69 13.77 -1.13
CA ILE A 26 -5.02 13.36 -1.59
C ILE A 26 -5.19 13.66 -3.09
N ALA A 27 -4.84 14.86 -3.54
CA ALA A 27 -4.94 15.25 -4.96
C ALA A 27 -4.09 14.34 -5.87
N ARG A 28 -2.89 13.94 -5.43
CA ARG A 28 -2.04 13.00 -6.20
C ARG A 28 -2.59 11.59 -6.22
N LEU A 29 -3.17 11.14 -5.11
CA LEU A 29 -3.86 9.84 -5.06
C LEU A 29 -5.08 9.84 -5.98
N ASP A 30 -5.87 10.93 -6.00
CA ASP A 30 -6.99 11.12 -6.92
C ASP A 30 -6.52 11.07 -8.39
N ALA A 31 -5.41 11.72 -8.73
CA ALA A 31 -4.84 11.67 -10.09
C ALA A 31 -4.37 10.25 -10.48
N ILE A 32 -3.80 9.48 -9.55
CA ILE A 32 -3.44 8.07 -9.77
C ILE A 32 -4.70 7.23 -10.03
N ILE A 33 -5.76 7.44 -9.25
CA ILE A 33 -7.03 6.73 -9.36
C ILE A 33 -7.71 7.03 -10.70
N GLU A 34 -7.82 8.30 -11.08
CA GLU A 34 -8.41 8.72 -12.35
C GLU A 34 -7.67 8.11 -13.54
N ARG A 35 -6.35 8.17 -13.50
CA ARG A 35 -5.51 7.54 -14.53
C ARG A 35 -5.72 6.02 -14.58
N ALA A 36 -5.79 5.36 -13.43
CA ALA A 36 -6.03 3.93 -13.36
C ALA A 36 -7.41 3.54 -13.92
N ILE A 37 -8.44 4.38 -13.76
CA ILE A 37 -9.75 4.20 -14.37
C ILE A 37 -9.63 4.27 -15.89
N VAL A 38 -8.93 5.25 -16.45
CA VAL A 38 -8.75 5.42 -17.90
C VAL A 38 -7.95 4.27 -18.49
N GLU A 39 -6.83 3.92 -17.87
CA GLU A 39 -5.91 2.88 -18.35
C GLU A 39 -6.38 1.46 -18.00
N ARG A 40 -7.42 1.29 -17.18
CA ARG A 40 -7.87 0.00 -16.59
C ARG A 40 -6.79 -0.68 -15.79
N ASP A 41 -6.01 0.12 -15.06
CA ASP A 41 -4.84 -0.34 -14.31
C ASP A 41 -5.23 -0.78 -12.90
N ARG A 42 -4.87 -2.00 -12.52
CA ARG A 42 -5.12 -2.56 -11.18
C ARG A 42 -4.29 -1.90 -10.08
N LEU A 43 -3.26 -1.16 -10.44
CA LEU A 43 -2.49 -0.35 -9.47
C LEU A 43 -3.36 0.70 -8.76
N GLY A 44 -4.50 1.06 -9.36
CA GLY A 44 -5.51 1.91 -8.74
C GLY A 44 -6.19 1.31 -7.51
N PHE A 45 -6.20 -0.01 -7.32
CA PHE A 45 -6.91 -0.66 -6.20
C PHE A 45 -6.34 -0.20 -4.85
N PHE A 46 -5.03 -0.29 -4.67
CA PHE A 46 -4.39 0.19 -3.46
C PHE A 46 -4.48 1.71 -3.31
N ALA A 47 -4.34 2.46 -4.40
CA ALA A 47 -4.44 3.91 -4.37
C ALA A 47 -5.80 4.40 -3.80
N VAL A 48 -6.92 3.73 -4.17
CA VAL A 48 -8.25 4.04 -3.62
C VAL A 48 -8.30 3.78 -2.13
N LEU A 49 -7.91 2.58 -1.68
CA LEU A 49 -7.89 2.24 -0.26
C LEU A 49 -7.05 3.26 0.53
N TYR A 50 -5.86 3.57 0.04
CA TYR A 50 -4.96 4.49 0.70
C TYR A 50 -5.52 5.93 0.74
N ARG A 51 -6.14 6.39 -0.33
CA ARG A 51 -6.83 7.69 -0.40
C ARG A 51 -7.93 7.79 0.67
N THR A 52 -8.71 6.73 0.86
CA THR A 52 -9.76 6.68 1.88
C THR A 52 -9.17 6.80 3.29
N VAL A 53 -8.09 6.06 3.58
CA VAL A 53 -7.37 6.14 4.86
C VAL A 53 -6.78 7.54 5.09
N THR A 54 -6.11 8.11 4.11
CA THR A 54 -5.52 9.46 4.20
C THR A 54 -6.58 10.53 4.48
N ALA A 55 -7.76 10.43 3.84
CA ALA A 55 -8.86 11.35 4.10
C ALA A 55 -9.38 11.23 5.54
N ALA A 56 -9.53 10.01 6.06
CA ALA A 56 -9.95 9.78 7.45
C ALA A 56 -8.91 10.26 8.47
N VAL A 57 -7.61 10.13 8.16
CA VAL A 57 -6.53 10.69 9.00
C VAL A 57 -6.62 12.22 9.02
N LYS A 58 -6.81 12.86 7.86
CA LYS A 58 -7.02 14.32 7.76
C LYS A 58 -8.20 14.77 8.61
N GLU A 59 -9.33 14.08 8.51
CA GLU A 59 -10.52 14.37 9.34
C GLU A 59 -10.22 14.18 10.84
N GLY A 60 -9.47 13.12 11.20
CA GLY A 60 -9.03 12.88 12.57
C GLY A 60 -8.16 14.02 13.13
N ILE A 61 -7.24 14.54 12.31
CA ILE A 61 -6.39 15.69 12.66
C ILE A 61 -7.26 16.93 12.88
N ALA A 62 -8.18 17.23 11.96
CA ALA A 62 -9.08 18.38 12.05
C ALA A 62 -10.03 18.29 13.26
N ALA A 63 -10.43 17.07 13.64
CA ALA A 63 -11.27 16.80 14.82
C ALA A 63 -10.49 16.80 16.15
N GLY A 64 -9.17 17.04 16.14
CA GLY A 64 -8.34 17.05 17.36
C GLY A 64 -8.19 15.68 18.03
N ARG A 65 -8.24 14.57 17.27
CA ARG A 65 -8.10 13.20 17.81
C ARG A 65 -6.68 12.90 18.29
N PHE A 66 -5.68 13.57 17.72
CA PHE A 66 -4.28 13.32 17.99
C PHE A 66 -3.73 14.33 19.00
N GLN A 67 -2.78 13.90 19.83
CA GLN A 67 -2.11 14.77 20.79
C GLN A 67 -1.30 15.86 20.10
N ASP A 68 -0.69 15.52 18.94
CA ASP A 68 0.08 16.45 18.12
C ASP A 68 -0.34 16.33 16.65
N GLY A 69 -1.42 17.03 16.29
CA GLY A 69 -1.96 17.05 14.92
C GLY A 69 -0.93 17.46 13.87
N PRO A 70 -0.15 18.53 14.06
CA PRO A 70 0.92 18.91 13.12
C PRO A 70 1.98 17.82 12.92
N ARG A 71 2.33 17.06 13.95
CA ARG A 71 3.26 15.93 13.83
C ARG A 71 2.63 14.78 13.05
N MET A 72 1.35 14.51 13.28
CA MET A 72 0.63 13.48 12.55
C MET A 72 0.46 13.83 11.07
N GLU A 73 0.22 15.09 10.74
CA GLU A 73 0.21 15.56 9.35
C GLU A 73 1.57 15.36 8.69
N ARG A 74 2.68 15.73 9.36
CA ARG A 74 4.03 15.47 8.85
C ARG A 74 4.28 13.98 8.63
N LEU A 75 3.84 13.13 9.56
CA LEU A 75 3.97 11.68 9.42
C LEU A 75 3.22 11.17 8.19
N ASP A 76 1.96 11.59 8.01
CA ASP A 76 1.16 11.17 6.86
C ASP A 76 1.80 11.62 5.54
N ILE A 77 2.27 12.86 5.46
CA ILE A 77 2.95 13.41 4.27
C ILE A 77 4.23 12.62 3.93
N VAL A 78 5.11 12.39 4.91
CA VAL A 78 6.36 11.63 4.70
C VAL A 78 6.04 10.20 4.28
N PHE A 79 5.10 9.58 4.96
CA PHE A 79 4.64 8.22 4.68
C PHE A 79 4.05 8.10 3.27
N ALA A 80 3.18 9.04 2.88
CA ALA A 80 2.57 9.07 1.56
C ALA A 80 3.60 9.29 0.43
N ASN A 81 4.55 10.18 0.65
CA ASN A 81 5.59 10.45 -0.34
C ASN A 81 6.44 9.23 -0.67
N ARG A 82 6.59 8.26 0.25
CA ARG A 82 7.29 7.00 -0.02
C ARG A 82 6.54 6.17 -1.08
N TYR A 83 5.22 6.02 -0.95
CA TYR A 83 4.40 5.37 -1.95
C TYR A 83 4.39 6.14 -3.28
N LEU A 84 4.16 7.44 -3.24
CA LEU A 84 4.11 8.30 -4.43
C LEU A 84 5.43 8.26 -5.20
N HIS A 85 6.57 8.24 -4.50
CA HIS A 85 7.89 8.10 -5.09
C HIS A 85 8.08 6.70 -5.72
N ALA A 86 7.72 5.64 -5.00
CA ALA A 86 7.79 4.28 -5.53
C ALA A 86 6.93 4.12 -6.80
N PHE A 87 5.72 4.69 -6.80
CA PHE A 87 4.84 4.71 -7.96
C PHE A 87 5.43 5.50 -9.14
N HIS A 88 6.01 6.68 -8.85
CA HIS A 88 6.71 7.48 -9.85
C HIS A 88 7.87 6.72 -10.50
N LEU A 89 8.73 6.07 -9.69
CA LEU A 89 9.83 5.24 -10.19
C LEU A 89 9.31 4.14 -11.12
N HIS A 90 8.28 3.40 -10.67
CA HIS A 90 7.68 2.34 -11.47
C HIS A 90 7.14 2.85 -12.82
N ARG A 91 6.42 3.98 -12.81
CA ARG A 91 5.86 4.58 -14.03
C ARG A 91 6.93 5.16 -14.96
N SER A 92 8.08 5.52 -14.42
CA SER A 92 9.25 6.00 -15.17
C SER A 92 10.16 4.87 -15.68
N GLY A 93 9.80 3.60 -15.48
CA GLY A 93 10.62 2.45 -15.84
C GLY A 93 11.85 2.25 -14.94
N LEU A 94 11.89 2.95 -13.82
CA LEU A 94 12.92 2.81 -12.79
C LEU A 94 12.50 1.79 -11.73
N SER A 95 13.46 1.28 -10.96
CA SER A 95 13.18 0.26 -9.93
C SER A 95 12.89 0.92 -8.58
N PRO A 96 11.67 0.76 -8.02
CA PRO A 96 11.41 1.07 -6.61
C PRO A 96 12.05 -0.01 -5.70
N THR A 97 11.81 0.08 -4.38
CA THR A 97 12.16 -0.97 -3.41
C THR A 97 11.62 -2.34 -3.83
N SER A 98 12.22 -3.41 -3.34
CA SER A 98 11.87 -4.78 -3.74
C SER A 98 10.43 -5.15 -3.37
N SER A 99 9.94 -4.66 -2.24
CA SER A 99 8.55 -4.82 -1.79
C SER A 99 7.55 -4.11 -2.72
N TRP A 100 7.80 -2.85 -3.10
CA TRP A 100 6.96 -2.12 -4.06
C TRP A 100 7.04 -2.71 -5.46
N ARG A 101 8.22 -3.15 -5.88
CA ARG A 101 8.36 -3.85 -7.17
C ARG A 101 7.49 -5.10 -7.23
N ALA A 102 7.44 -5.89 -6.16
CA ALA A 102 6.55 -7.05 -6.08
C ALA A 102 5.08 -6.66 -6.14
N ALA A 103 4.67 -5.62 -5.39
CA ALA A 103 3.30 -5.13 -5.40
C ALA A 103 2.87 -4.62 -6.79
N PHE A 104 3.72 -3.84 -7.46
CA PHE A 104 3.39 -3.30 -8.78
C PHE A 104 3.43 -4.36 -9.89
N ALA A 105 4.35 -5.32 -9.82
CA ALA A 105 4.40 -6.42 -10.77
C ALA A 105 3.12 -7.26 -10.78
N ALA A 106 2.47 -7.40 -9.63
CA ALA A 106 1.17 -8.08 -9.51
C ALA A 106 0.08 -7.40 -10.35
N GLY A 107 0.14 -6.08 -10.58
CA GLY A 107 -0.80 -5.33 -11.42
C GLY A 107 -0.95 -5.90 -12.83
N SER A 108 0.12 -6.43 -13.40
CA SER A 108 0.12 -7.09 -14.72
C SER A 108 -0.35 -8.54 -14.68
N SER A 109 -0.49 -9.15 -13.51
CA SER A 109 -0.86 -10.57 -13.38
C SER A 109 -2.37 -10.76 -13.47
N SER A 110 -2.81 -11.63 -14.39
CA SER A 110 -4.22 -12.04 -14.49
C SER A 110 -4.64 -13.05 -13.41
N ARG A 111 -3.71 -13.59 -12.64
CA ARG A 111 -3.94 -14.67 -11.66
C ARG A 111 -4.18 -14.13 -10.24
N VAL A 112 -3.70 -12.94 -9.95
CA VAL A 112 -3.79 -12.30 -8.64
C VAL A 112 -5.22 -11.80 -8.41
N VAL A 113 -5.83 -12.17 -7.28
CA VAL A 113 -7.18 -11.75 -6.89
C VAL A 113 -7.16 -10.33 -6.31
N ILE A 114 -8.32 -9.65 -6.29
CA ILE A 114 -8.45 -8.25 -5.83
C ILE A 114 -7.85 -8.08 -4.43
N MET A 115 -8.19 -8.97 -3.51
CA MET A 115 -7.66 -8.94 -2.14
C MET A 115 -6.12 -9.03 -2.10
N GLN A 116 -5.50 -9.88 -2.93
CA GLN A 116 -4.04 -9.97 -2.97
C GLN A 116 -3.39 -8.67 -3.47
N HIS A 117 -4.02 -7.94 -4.41
CA HIS A 117 -3.52 -6.61 -4.83
C HIS A 117 -3.52 -5.62 -3.67
N LEU A 118 -4.60 -5.58 -2.88
CA LEU A 118 -4.70 -4.73 -1.69
C LEU A 118 -3.66 -5.13 -0.64
N LEU A 119 -3.55 -6.42 -0.33
CA LEU A 119 -2.58 -6.94 0.64
C LEU A 119 -1.13 -6.67 0.24
N LEU A 120 -0.78 -6.78 -1.03
CA LEU A 120 0.56 -6.49 -1.53
C LEU A 120 0.93 -5.01 -1.35
N GLY A 121 -0.01 -4.10 -1.66
CA GLY A 121 0.17 -2.67 -1.40
C GLY A 121 0.29 -2.37 0.09
N MET A 122 -0.62 -2.89 0.92
CA MET A 122 -0.57 -2.73 2.38
C MET A 122 0.72 -3.30 2.97
N ASN A 123 1.19 -4.45 2.48
CA ASN A 123 2.44 -5.06 2.94
C ASN A 123 3.64 -4.14 2.71
N ALA A 124 3.82 -3.61 1.50
CA ALA A 124 4.93 -2.70 1.21
C ALA A 124 4.79 -1.40 2.02
N HIS A 125 3.58 -0.84 2.08
CA HIS A 125 3.32 0.43 2.74
C HIS A 125 3.47 0.34 4.26
N ILE A 126 2.79 -0.61 4.92
CA ILE A 126 2.79 -0.70 6.39
C ILE A 126 4.09 -1.33 6.91
N ASN A 127 4.51 -2.48 6.36
CA ASN A 127 5.66 -3.22 6.90
C ASN A 127 7.02 -2.60 6.57
N LEU A 128 7.11 -1.79 5.48
CA LEU A 128 8.35 -1.08 5.13
C LEU A 128 8.23 0.42 5.42
N ASP A 129 7.32 1.12 4.72
CA ASP A 129 7.35 2.59 4.65
C ASP A 129 6.96 3.27 5.95
N LEU A 130 5.97 2.73 6.69
CA LEU A 130 5.46 3.36 7.91
C LEU A 130 6.54 3.46 9.00
N GLY A 131 7.32 2.41 9.21
CA GLY A 131 8.40 2.41 10.20
C GLY A 131 9.53 3.38 9.84
N ILE A 132 9.84 3.49 8.54
CA ILE A 132 10.84 4.44 8.04
C ILE A 132 10.34 5.87 8.23
N ALA A 133 9.09 6.16 7.86
CA ALA A 133 8.49 7.48 7.99
C ALA A 133 8.42 7.92 9.47
N ALA A 134 8.01 7.04 10.37
CA ALA A 134 7.97 7.33 11.79
C ALA A 134 9.35 7.67 12.37
N ALA A 135 10.38 6.90 12.02
CA ALA A 135 11.76 7.18 12.44
C ALA A 135 12.36 8.43 11.80
N GLU A 136 11.87 8.83 10.62
CA GLU A 136 12.30 10.06 9.94
C GLU A 136 11.67 11.30 10.59
N VAL A 137 10.38 11.25 10.91
CA VAL A 137 9.67 12.37 11.54
C VAL A 137 10.05 12.54 13.00
N CYS A 138 10.34 11.44 13.70
CA CYS A 138 10.70 11.42 15.11
C CYS A 138 12.00 10.62 15.32
N PRO A 139 13.19 11.17 15.01
CA PRO A 139 14.47 10.49 15.21
C PRO A 139 14.85 10.40 16.69
N GLY A 140 15.61 9.35 17.06
CA GLY A 140 16.10 9.14 18.41
C GLY A 140 14.99 9.09 19.45
N ASP A 141 15.21 9.75 20.58
CA ASP A 141 14.30 9.77 21.73
C ASP A 141 12.94 10.45 21.42
N ALA A 142 12.86 11.26 20.36
CA ALA A 142 11.61 11.90 19.95
C ALA A 142 10.54 10.89 19.52
N LEU A 143 10.93 9.67 19.16
CA LEU A 143 10.01 8.62 18.74
C LEU A 143 9.02 8.23 19.84
N ALA A 144 9.46 8.22 21.11
CA ALA A 144 8.57 7.88 22.24
C ALA A 144 7.34 8.79 22.32
N GLY A 145 7.50 10.07 21.97
CA GLY A 145 6.38 11.02 21.94
C GLY A 145 5.34 10.74 20.86
N LEU A 146 5.67 9.96 19.83
CA LEU A 146 4.76 9.61 18.75
C LEU A 146 3.87 8.40 19.08
N GLU A 147 4.23 7.56 20.05
CA GLU A 147 3.62 6.24 20.26
C GLU A 147 2.10 6.28 20.46
N HIS A 148 1.62 7.23 21.25
CA HIS A 148 0.18 7.40 21.48
C HIS A 148 -0.55 7.69 20.17
N ASP A 149 -0.11 8.71 19.42
CA ASP A 149 -0.74 9.11 18.17
C ASP A 149 -0.60 8.05 17.08
N PHE A 150 0.53 7.34 17.07
CA PHE A 150 0.74 6.19 16.18
C PHE A 150 -0.30 5.09 16.45
N ASN A 151 -0.64 4.82 17.71
CA ASN A 151 -1.65 3.82 18.06
C ASN A 151 -3.08 4.32 17.83
N GLU A 152 -3.36 5.63 17.98
CA GLU A 152 -4.67 6.23 17.74
C GLU A 152 -5.15 6.03 16.28
N ILE A 153 -4.24 5.89 15.32
CA ILE A 153 -4.57 5.51 13.94
C ILE A 153 -5.33 4.18 13.88
N ASN A 154 -5.11 3.24 14.81
CA ASN A 154 -5.85 1.98 14.82
C ASN A 154 -7.36 2.20 15.03
N VAL A 155 -7.74 3.22 15.80
CA VAL A 155 -9.14 3.62 15.98
C VAL A 155 -9.71 4.16 14.66
N VAL A 156 -8.93 4.97 13.93
CA VAL A 156 -9.34 5.48 12.61
C VAL A 156 -9.51 4.32 11.62
N LEU A 157 -8.58 3.38 11.58
CA LEU A 157 -8.66 2.22 10.69
C LEU A 157 -9.84 1.31 11.01
N ALA A 158 -10.15 1.10 12.29
CA ALA A 158 -11.30 0.28 12.70
C ALA A 158 -12.64 0.87 12.22
N THR A 159 -12.76 2.19 12.07
CA THR A 159 -13.97 2.81 11.51
C THR A 159 -14.16 2.52 10.02
N LEU A 160 -13.09 2.22 9.30
CA LEU A 160 -13.12 1.95 7.85
C LEU A 160 -13.21 0.45 7.53
N GLU A 161 -12.85 -0.42 8.48
CA GLU A 161 -12.72 -1.86 8.26
C GLU A 161 -13.99 -2.49 7.70
N THR A 162 -15.14 -2.22 8.32
CA THR A 162 -16.44 -2.79 7.93
C THR A 162 -16.86 -2.38 6.50
N ASP A 163 -16.60 -1.15 6.10
CA ASP A 163 -16.96 -0.66 4.77
C ASP A 163 -16.04 -1.25 3.70
N VAL A 164 -14.74 -1.27 3.94
CA VAL A 164 -13.76 -1.89 3.03
C VAL A 164 -14.02 -3.39 2.88
N GLU A 165 -14.31 -4.10 3.97
CA GLU A 165 -14.65 -5.52 3.95
C GLU A 165 -15.90 -5.77 3.09
N ARG A 166 -16.98 -5.00 3.29
CA ARG A 166 -18.22 -5.09 2.50
C ARG A 166 -17.96 -4.86 1.02
N GLU A 167 -17.17 -3.85 0.66
CA GLU A 167 -16.83 -3.52 -0.72
C GLU A 167 -16.04 -4.67 -1.37
N VAL A 168 -15.03 -5.20 -0.68
CA VAL A 168 -14.23 -6.34 -1.17
C VAL A 168 -15.09 -7.59 -1.33
N CYS A 169 -15.94 -7.92 -0.36
CA CYS A 169 -16.86 -9.08 -0.44
C CYS A 169 -17.84 -8.94 -1.61
N SER A 170 -18.31 -7.72 -1.92
CA SER A 170 -19.18 -7.47 -3.08
C SER A 170 -18.49 -7.74 -4.42
N LEU A 171 -17.17 -7.53 -4.48
CA LEU A 171 -16.33 -7.74 -5.66
C LEU A 171 -15.82 -9.18 -5.78
N SER A 172 -15.65 -9.85 -4.66
CA SER A 172 -15.10 -11.20 -4.53
C SER A 172 -16.02 -12.11 -3.71
N PRO A 173 -17.23 -12.42 -4.18
CA PRO A 173 -18.27 -13.11 -3.39
C PRO A 173 -17.89 -14.54 -2.96
N TRP A 174 -16.75 -15.05 -3.42
CA TRP A 174 -16.25 -16.39 -3.05
C TRP A 174 -15.16 -16.32 -1.97
N ILE A 175 -14.71 -15.15 -1.57
CA ILE A 175 -13.75 -15.00 -0.47
C ILE A 175 -14.34 -15.55 0.83
N ASP A 176 -15.58 -15.19 1.17
CA ASP A 176 -16.27 -15.69 2.38
C ASP A 176 -16.47 -17.20 2.36
N ARG A 177 -16.64 -17.79 1.17
CA ARG A 177 -16.80 -19.24 1.03
C ARG A 177 -15.48 -20.01 1.20
N LEU A 178 -14.34 -19.38 0.99
CA LEU A 178 -13.03 -20.00 1.23
C LEU A 178 -12.85 -20.38 2.69
N ASP A 179 -13.34 -19.57 3.62
CA ASP A 179 -13.27 -19.84 5.06
C ASP A 179 -14.09 -21.08 5.46
N HIS A 180 -15.19 -21.35 4.74
CA HIS A 180 -16.04 -22.51 4.97
C HIS A 180 -15.50 -23.80 4.31
N ILE A 181 -14.75 -23.67 3.20
CA ILE A 181 -14.22 -24.82 2.44
C ILE A 181 -12.87 -25.27 3.00
N ASP A 182 -11.98 -24.33 3.31
CA ASP A 182 -10.68 -24.57 3.93
C ASP A 182 -10.32 -23.42 4.89
N PRO A 183 -10.50 -23.64 6.22
CA PRO A 183 -10.10 -22.64 7.24
C PRO A 183 -8.63 -22.26 7.19
N ARG A 184 -7.79 -22.97 6.40
CA ARG A 184 -6.38 -22.63 6.18
C ARG A 184 -6.20 -21.69 4.98
N ALA A 185 -7.12 -21.71 4.01
CA ALA A 185 -7.10 -20.83 2.83
C ALA A 185 -7.49 -19.39 3.21
N GLY A 186 -8.53 -19.23 4.01
CA GLY A 186 -8.92 -17.93 4.58
C GLY A 186 -7.83 -17.31 5.46
N ARG A 187 -7.02 -18.15 6.14
CA ARG A 187 -5.93 -17.69 6.99
C ARG A 187 -4.79 -16.94 6.26
N VAL A 188 -4.60 -17.11 4.97
CA VAL A 188 -3.59 -16.30 4.25
C VAL A 188 -4.05 -14.86 4.11
N VAL A 189 -5.33 -14.64 3.90
CA VAL A 189 -5.97 -13.32 3.88
C VAL A 189 -6.18 -12.82 5.32
N ALA A 190 -6.73 -13.67 6.20
CA ALA A 190 -6.96 -13.35 7.61
C ALA A 190 -5.69 -13.26 8.47
N ASN A 191 -4.54 -13.81 8.03
CA ASN A 191 -3.27 -13.69 8.75
C ASN A 191 -2.54 -12.38 8.49
N PHE A 192 -2.95 -11.58 7.49
CA PHE A 192 -2.50 -10.20 7.38
C PHE A 192 -3.33 -9.37 8.36
N SER A 193 -2.92 -9.34 9.61
CA SER A 193 -3.50 -8.43 10.60
C SER A 193 -2.83 -7.08 10.47
N ILE A 194 -3.61 -6.04 10.21
CA ILE A 194 -3.15 -4.65 10.20
C ILE A 194 -2.47 -4.31 11.53
N ASP A 195 -3.04 -4.74 12.65
CA ASP A 195 -2.46 -4.52 13.98
C ASP A 195 -1.06 -5.13 14.13
N LYS A 196 -0.88 -6.38 13.66
CA LYS A 196 0.43 -7.03 13.68
C LYS A 196 1.44 -6.35 12.76
N ALA A 197 1.00 -5.90 11.57
CA ALA A 197 1.83 -5.16 10.65
C ALA A 197 2.25 -3.82 11.25
N ARG A 198 1.32 -3.09 11.88
CA ARG A 198 1.61 -1.82 12.54
C ARG A 198 2.52 -2.00 13.76
N ALA A 199 2.28 -3.04 14.58
CA ALA A 199 3.19 -3.37 15.69
C ALA A 199 4.60 -3.74 15.20
N ALA A 200 4.72 -4.44 14.07
CA ALA A 200 6.03 -4.72 13.45
C ALA A 200 6.68 -3.42 12.92
N SER A 201 5.89 -2.54 12.31
CA SER A 201 6.32 -1.23 11.83
C SER A 201 6.81 -0.34 12.99
N TRP A 202 6.15 -0.36 14.15
CA TRP A 202 6.61 0.36 15.32
C TRP A 202 7.99 -0.13 15.79
N ARG A 203 8.22 -1.44 15.87
CA ARG A 203 9.55 -2.01 16.15
C ARG A 203 10.60 -1.61 15.12
N THR A 204 10.21 -1.54 13.85
CA THR A 204 11.05 -1.02 12.78
C THR A 204 11.42 0.45 13.04
N ALA A 205 10.45 1.29 13.40
CA ALA A 205 10.67 2.69 13.73
C ALA A 205 11.64 2.84 14.90
N GLN A 206 11.46 2.07 15.98
CA GLN A 206 12.36 2.06 17.14
C GLN A 206 13.80 1.70 16.73
N ARG A 207 13.98 0.67 15.91
CA ARG A 207 15.30 0.28 15.40
C ARG A 207 15.93 1.38 14.55
N LEU A 208 15.18 1.95 13.62
CA LEU A 208 15.68 2.94 12.65
C LEU A 208 15.90 4.32 13.27
N ALA A 209 15.14 4.70 14.30
CA ALA A 209 15.31 5.97 15.00
C ALA A 209 16.66 6.03 15.75
N ALA A 210 17.19 4.87 16.15
CA ALA A 210 18.48 4.75 16.83
C ALA A 210 19.69 4.66 15.87
N LEU A 211 19.44 4.55 14.54
CA LEU A 211 20.48 4.35 13.54
C LEU A 211 20.64 5.59 12.64
N SER A 212 21.84 5.77 12.08
CA SER A 212 22.13 6.83 11.11
C SER A 212 23.04 6.35 9.98
N GLY A 213 23.11 7.13 8.89
CA GLY A 213 24.01 6.88 7.77
C GLY A 213 23.91 5.45 7.21
N ARG A 214 25.04 4.82 6.92
CA ARG A 214 25.12 3.50 6.30
C ARG A 214 24.45 2.38 7.09
N GLU A 215 24.47 2.46 8.43
CA GLU A 215 23.83 1.44 9.26
C GLU A 215 22.31 1.48 9.12
N ARG A 216 21.74 2.68 9.03
CA ARG A 216 20.31 2.87 8.79
C ARG A 216 19.93 2.39 7.40
N ASP A 217 20.72 2.72 6.37
CA ASP A 217 20.46 2.28 4.99
C ASP A 217 20.49 0.76 4.88
N ALA A 218 21.50 0.11 5.44
CA ALA A 218 21.61 -1.36 5.48
C ALA A 218 20.43 -2.02 6.23
N ALA A 219 19.96 -1.40 7.31
CA ALA A 219 18.79 -1.88 8.04
C ALA A 219 17.51 -1.76 7.21
N ILE A 220 17.34 -0.68 6.44
CA ILE A 220 16.21 -0.50 5.52
C ILE A 220 16.24 -1.55 4.42
N ASP A 221 17.40 -1.83 3.80
CA ASP A 221 17.55 -2.86 2.78
C ASP A 221 17.20 -4.26 3.32
N GLU A 222 17.63 -4.58 4.54
CA GLU A 222 17.29 -5.83 5.21
C GLU A 222 15.78 -5.97 5.43
N ILE A 223 15.12 -4.88 5.85
CA ILE A 223 13.67 -4.85 6.08
C ILE A 223 12.92 -5.00 4.74
N ASP A 224 13.33 -4.26 3.69
CA ASP A 224 12.74 -4.38 2.36
C ASP A 224 12.82 -5.80 1.81
N ALA A 225 13.96 -6.47 1.98
CA ALA A 225 14.13 -7.86 1.56
C ALA A 225 13.15 -8.82 2.28
N LYS A 226 12.93 -8.62 3.60
CA LYS A 226 11.94 -9.40 4.37
C LYS A 226 10.51 -9.13 3.94
N VAL A 227 10.17 -7.86 3.71
CA VAL A 227 8.83 -7.44 3.24
C VAL A 227 8.58 -7.96 1.82
N ALA A 228 9.58 -7.96 0.95
CA ALA A 228 9.50 -8.56 -0.39
C ALA A 228 9.31 -10.08 -0.35
N LEU A 229 9.91 -10.78 0.64
CA LEU A 229 9.66 -12.20 0.83
C LEU A 229 8.20 -12.46 1.24
N LEU A 230 7.65 -11.65 2.15
CA LEU A 230 6.24 -11.72 2.53
C LEU A 230 5.32 -11.44 1.33
N ALA A 231 5.67 -10.50 0.46
CA ALA A 231 4.92 -10.24 -0.77
C ALA A 231 4.83 -11.49 -1.67
N ARG A 232 5.90 -12.28 -1.79
CA ARG A 232 5.86 -13.55 -2.53
C ARG A 232 4.89 -14.57 -1.93
N LEU A 233 4.81 -14.62 -0.59
CA LEU A 233 3.87 -15.50 0.12
C LEU A 233 2.42 -15.03 -0.03
N ILE A 234 2.18 -13.72 -0.13
CA ILE A 234 0.85 -13.16 -0.43
C ILE A 234 0.46 -13.49 -1.87
N GLU A 235 1.37 -13.31 -2.85
CA GLU A 235 1.10 -13.59 -4.26
C GLU A 235 0.92 -15.10 -4.51
N ARG A 236 1.75 -15.93 -3.88
CA ARG A 236 1.76 -17.39 -4.05
C ARG A 236 1.82 -18.09 -2.68
N PRO A 237 0.67 -18.23 -2.02
CA PRO A 237 0.62 -18.92 -0.74
C PRO A 237 1.09 -20.37 -0.83
N ILE A 238 1.69 -20.86 0.25
CA ILE A 238 2.15 -22.24 0.33
C ILE A 238 0.93 -23.16 0.49
N GLY A 239 0.76 -24.07 -0.48
CA GLY A 239 -0.31 -25.07 -0.47
C GLY A 239 -1.06 -25.15 -1.80
N MET A 240 -1.20 -26.37 -2.33
CA MET A 240 -1.87 -26.60 -3.61
C MET A 240 -3.36 -26.24 -3.54
N MET A 241 -4.05 -26.62 -2.46
CA MET A 241 -5.48 -26.35 -2.29
C MET A 241 -5.77 -24.85 -2.19
N ILE A 242 -4.92 -24.08 -1.50
CA ILE A 242 -5.05 -22.63 -1.39
C ILE A 242 -4.93 -21.98 -2.77
N ASN A 243 -3.93 -22.38 -3.55
CA ASN A 243 -3.73 -21.83 -4.90
C ASN A 243 -4.88 -22.22 -5.84
N LEU A 244 -5.44 -23.44 -5.72
CA LEU A 244 -6.61 -23.85 -6.50
C LEU A 244 -7.84 -23.01 -6.13
N ASN A 245 -8.07 -22.77 -4.84
CA ASN A 245 -9.16 -21.92 -4.36
C ASN A 245 -9.03 -20.47 -4.85
N LEU A 246 -7.82 -19.90 -4.82
CA LEU A 246 -7.56 -18.57 -5.38
C LEU A 246 -7.88 -18.50 -6.90
N VAL A 247 -7.58 -19.57 -7.65
CA VAL A 247 -7.99 -19.65 -9.06
C VAL A 247 -9.51 -19.63 -9.19
N LEU A 248 -10.25 -20.35 -8.35
CA LEU A 248 -11.71 -20.38 -8.37
C LEU A 248 -12.31 -19.01 -8.01
N VAL A 249 -11.76 -18.33 -6.99
CA VAL A 249 -12.13 -16.95 -6.66
C VAL A 249 -11.89 -16.06 -7.87
N ARG A 250 -10.71 -16.14 -8.47
CA ARG A 250 -10.33 -15.30 -9.61
C ARG A 250 -11.24 -15.46 -10.81
N LEU A 251 -11.73 -16.67 -11.07
CA LEU A 251 -12.67 -16.92 -12.16
C LEU A 251 -14.06 -16.29 -11.93
N ARG A 252 -14.37 -15.91 -10.71
CA ARG A 252 -15.66 -15.29 -10.33
C ARG A 252 -15.55 -13.80 -10.06
N GLU A 253 -14.35 -13.28 -9.90
CA GLU A 253 -14.11 -11.84 -9.78
C GLU A 253 -14.33 -11.11 -11.11
N THR A 254 -14.73 -9.85 -11.00
CA THR A 254 -14.78 -8.97 -12.20
C THR A 254 -13.37 -8.74 -12.76
N TRP A 255 -13.27 -8.73 -14.09
CA TRP A 255 -12.02 -8.39 -14.80
C TRP A 255 -11.91 -6.89 -15.11
N ASP A 256 -12.98 -6.13 -14.92
CA ASP A 256 -12.99 -4.69 -15.17
C ASP A 256 -12.41 -3.93 -13.97
N ALA A 257 -11.13 -3.53 -14.09
CA ALA A 257 -10.45 -2.76 -13.07
C ALA A 257 -11.18 -1.44 -12.74
N ARG A 258 -11.87 -0.82 -13.70
CA ARG A 258 -12.65 0.41 -13.47
C ARG A 258 -13.83 0.15 -12.54
N LYS A 259 -14.52 -0.99 -12.72
CA LYS A 259 -15.62 -1.36 -11.84
C LYS A 259 -15.09 -1.56 -10.41
N VAL A 260 -13.97 -2.27 -10.24
CA VAL A 260 -13.35 -2.48 -8.93
C VAL A 260 -12.98 -1.14 -8.27
N ILE A 261 -12.30 -0.25 -9.00
CA ILE A 261 -11.91 1.07 -8.49
C ILE A 261 -13.13 1.88 -8.05
N ARG A 262 -14.22 1.88 -8.83
CA ARG A 262 -15.44 2.62 -8.50
C ARG A 262 -16.12 2.07 -7.25
N VAL A 263 -16.21 0.73 -7.11
CA VAL A 263 -16.78 0.10 -5.90
C VAL A 263 -15.95 0.49 -4.68
N LEU A 264 -14.63 0.25 -4.72
CA LEU A 264 -13.72 0.60 -3.62
C LEU A 264 -13.71 2.11 -3.29
N SER A 265 -14.15 2.98 -4.21
CA SER A 265 -14.27 4.42 -3.98
C SER A 265 -15.61 4.83 -3.35
N GLY A 266 -16.51 3.89 -3.07
CA GLY A 266 -17.89 4.20 -2.65
C GLY A 266 -18.72 4.97 -3.71
N LYS A 267 -18.24 4.98 -4.98
CA LYS A 267 -18.85 5.76 -6.09
C LYS A 267 -19.74 4.89 -7.00
N LEU A 268 -20.19 3.73 -6.56
CA LEU A 268 -21.26 3.00 -7.21
C LEU A 268 -22.60 3.50 -6.66
N ALA A 269 -23.21 4.42 -7.40
CA ALA A 269 -24.64 4.60 -7.41
C ALA A 269 -25.21 3.85 -8.61
#